data_df48bc0d496490d836c6e6ed8f52677b
#
_entry.id   df48bc0d496490d836c6e6ed8f52677b
#
_cell.length_a   1.000
_cell.length_b   1.000
_cell.length_c   1.000
_cell.angle_alpha   90.00
_cell.angle_beta   90.00
_cell.angle_gamma   90.00
#
_symmetry.space_group_name_H-M   'P 1'
#
loop_
_entity.id
_entity.type
_entity.pdbx_description
1 polymer ?
#
loop_
_entity_poly.entity_id
_entity_poly.type
_entity_poly.pdbx_seq_one_letter_code
_entity_poly.pdbx_strand_id
1 'polypeptide(L)'
;ASGGGDLSGYMVQVDRLERKIQKARYKRIRKFKEIRDRIERLEDENEKDVLAYRYILGKKWEDIAVKMGYTWQHIHRIHSNALENFKM
;
A
#
# COMPACT_ATOMS: atom_id res chain seq x y z
N ALA A 1 34.10 -14.41 -31.14
CA ALA A 1 33.44 -13.32 -31.79
C ALA A 1 31.94 -13.24 -31.51
N SER A 2 31.29 -14.37 -31.29
CA SER A 2 29.86 -14.39 -31.00
C SER A 2 29.55 -13.85 -29.60
N GLY A 3 30.53 -13.85 -28.69
CA GLY A 3 30.32 -13.41 -27.32
C GLY A 3 29.86 -11.96 -27.17
N GLY A 4 30.35 -11.09 -28.06
CA GLY A 4 29.96 -9.69 -28.04
C GLY A 4 28.51 -9.45 -28.38
N GLY A 5 27.99 -10.21 -29.36
CA GLY A 5 26.58 -10.11 -29.73
C GLY A 5 25.66 -10.67 -28.66
N ASP A 6 26.04 -11.78 -28.04
CA ASP A 6 25.29 -12.38 -26.95
C ASP A 6 25.20 -11.46 -25.73
N LEU A 7 26.33 -10.82 -25.40
CA LEU A 7 26.39 -9.87 -24.29
C LEU A 7 25.46 -8.67 -24.54
N SER A 8 25.47 -8.16 -25.77
CA SER A 8 24.60 -7.04 -26.15
C SER A 8 23.14 -7.40 -26.01
N GLY A 9 22.74 -8.60 -26.48
CA GLY A 9 21.37 -9.06 -26.32
C GLY A 9 20.97 -9.24 -24.88
N TYR A 10 21.88 -9.78 -24.07
CA TYR A 10 21.66 -9.93 -22.64
C TYR A 10 21.42 -8.57 -21.95
N MET A 11 22.23 -7.58 -22.27
CA MET A 11 22.12 -6.24 -21.69
C MET A 11 20.80 -5.57 -22.08
N VAL A 12 20.32 -5.78 -23.30
CA VAL A 12 19.00 -5.27 -23.72
C VAL A 12 17.88 -5.89 -22.88
N GLN A 13 17.96 -7.20 -22.60
CA GLN A 13 16.97 -7.89 -21.78
C GLN A 13 16.99 -7.40 -20.35
N VAL A 14 18.18 -7.20 -19.77
CA VAL A 14 18.32 -6.65 -18.42
C VAL A 14 17.69 -5.26 -18.34
N ASP A 15 17.95 -4.41 -19.33
CA ASP A 15 17.36 -3.08 -19.42
C ASP A 15 15.83 -3.12 -19.43
N ARG A 16 15.26 -4.03 -20.22
CA ARG A 16 13.81 -4.19 -20.30
C ARG A 16 13.22 -4.61 -18.96
N LEU A 17 13.88 -5.55 -18.27
CA LEU A 17 13.44 -6.01 -16.96
C LEU A 17 13.52 -4.89 -15.94
N GLU A 18 14.60 -4.12 -15.95
CA GLU A 18 14.74 -2.98 -15.05
C GLU A 18 13.62 -1.95 -15.25
N ARG A 19 13.32 -1.64 -16.51
CA ARG A 19 12.23 -0.71 -16.83
C ARG A 19 10.88 -1.22 -16.35
N LYS A 20 10.62 -2.52 -16.49
CA LYS A 20 9.38 -3.13 -16.00
C LYS A 20 9.28 -3.04 -14.47
N ILE A 21 10.38 -3.32 -13.77
CA ILE A 21 10.46 -3.21 -12.32
C ILE A 21 10.22 -1.76 -11.89
N GLN A 22 10.86 -0.81 -12.55
CA GLN A 22 10.69 0.62 -12.26
C GLN A 22 9.25 1.07 -12.45
N LYS A 23 8.60 0.65 -13.53
CA LYS A 23 7.19 0.97 -13.79
C LYS A 23 6.28 0.37 -12.70
N ALA A 24 6.52 -0.88 -12.32
CA ALA A 24 5.73 -1.55 -11.30
C ALA A 24 5.89 -0.86 -9.95
N ARG A 25 7.11 -0.46 -9.59
CA ARG A 25 7.39 0.30 -8.37
C ARG A 25 6.69 1.66 -8.38
N TYR A 26 6.77 2.36 -9.49
CA TYR A 26 6.13 3.66 -9.63
C TYR A 26 4.62 3.57 -9.45
N LYS A 27 3.99 2.57 -10.08
CA LYS A 27 2.54 2.33 -9.95
C LYS A 27 2.17 2.03 -8.51
N ARG A 28 2.96 1.24 -7.78
CA ARG A 28 2.71 0.91 -6.38
C ARG A 28 2.81 2.14 -5.49
N ILE A 29 3.86 2.94 -5.68
CA ILE A 29 4.06 4.17 -4.90
C ILE A 29 2.92 5.14 -5.16
N ARG A 30 2.52 5.30 -6.40
CA ARG A 30 1.42 6.18 -6.79
C ARG A 30 0.10 5.73 -6.17
N LYS A 31 -0.19 4.43 -6.21
CA LYS A 31 -1.40 3.86 -5.62
C LYS A 31 -1.40 4.02 -4.10
N PHE A 32 -0.27 3.77 -3.46
CA PHE A 32 -0.09 3.96 -2.03
C PHE A 32 -0.37 5.41 -1.62
N LYS A 33 0.19 6.37 -2.34
CA LYS A 33 -0.06 7.80 -2.07
C LYS A 33 -1.54 8.16 -2.23
N GLU A 34 -2.17 7.63 -3.27
CA GLU A 34 -3.59 7.86 -3.52
C GLU A 34 -4.45 7.34 -2.36
N ILE A 35 -4.17 6.13 -1.88
CA ILE A 35 -4.89 5.54 -0.76
C ILE A 35 -4.65 6.37 0.51
N ARG A 36 -3.40 6.73 0.80
CA ARG A 36 -3.06 7.56 1.95
C ARG A 36 -3.79 8.89 1.93
N ASP A 37 -3.81 9.56 0.79
CA ASP A 37 -4.47 10.85 0.65
C ASP A 37 -5.98 10.75 0.87
N ARG A 38 -6.59 9.65 0.43
CA ARG A 38 -8.01 9.41 0.65
C ARG A 38 -8.34 9.10 2.10
N ILE A 39 -7.47 8.37 2.79
CA ILE A 39 -7.61 8.14 4.23
C ILE A 39 -7.58 9.49 4.98
N GLU A 40 -6.66 10.36 4.61
CA GLU A 40 -6.54 11.68 5.23
C GLU A 40 -7.79 12.56 5.05
N ARG A 41 -8.60 12.28 4.05
CA ARG A 41 -9.86 13.01 3.80
C ARG A 41 -11.02 12.53 4.66
N LEU A 42 -10.90 11.42 5.37
CA LEU A 42 -11.92 10.98 6.29
C LEU A 42 -12.05 12.00 7.43
N GLU A 43 -13.28 12.20 7.88
CA GLU A 43 -13.54 13.18 8.95
C GLU A 43 -13.29 12.60 10.33
N ASP A 44 -13.59 11.31 10.53
CA ASP A 44 -13.46 10.65 11.83
C ASP A 44 -12.03 10.19 12.06
N GLU A 45 -11.42 10.65 13.14
CA GLU A 45 -10.03 10.31 13.47
C GLU A 45 -9.82 8.82 13.74
N ASN A 46 -10.79 8.16 14.39
CA ASN A 46 -10.70 6.73 14.64
C ASN A 46 -10.73 5.93 13.34
N GLU A 47 -11.54 6.36 12.37
CA GLU A 47 -11.59 5.72 11.06
C GLU A 47 -10.28 5.88 10.32
N LYS A 48 -9.71 7.09 10.33
CA LYS A 48 -8.39 7.34 9.75
C LYS A 48 -7.34 6.43 10.36
N ASP A 49 -7.30 6.36 11.68
CA ASP A 49 -6.30 5.61 12.41
C ASP A 49 -6.39 4.11 12.10
N VAL A 50 -7.59 3.56 12.10
CA VAL A 50 -7.78 2.14 11.79
C VAL A 50 -7.32 1.81 10.38
N LEU A 51 -7.70 2.62 9.39
CA LEU A 51 -7.28 2.40 8.01
C LEU A 51 -5.78 2.58 7.83
N ALA A 52 -5.20 3.59 8.49
CA ALA A 52 -3.77 3.82 8.43
C ALA A 52 -2.97 2.68 9.06
N TYR A 53 -3.35 2.23 10.25
CA TYR A 53 -2.67 1.11 10.90
C TYR A 53 -2.76 -0.16 10.06
N ARG A 54 -3.93 -0.45 9.51
CA ARG A 54 -4.13 -1.70 8.77
C ARG A 54 -3.51 -1.68 7.38
N TYR A 55 -3.74 -0.63 6.61
CA TYR A 55 -3.42 -0.61 5.18
C TYR A 55 -2.13 0.14 4.86
N ILE A 56 -1.72 1.08 5.69
CA ILE A 56 -0.46 1.79 5.49
C ILE A 56 0.67 1.11 6.26
N LEU A 57 0.45 0.78 7.53
CA LEU A 57 1.47 0.21 8.40
C LEU A 57 1.43 -1.31 8.47
N GLY A 58 0.41 -1.95 7.91
CA GLY A 58 0.31 -3.41 7.85
C GLY A 58 0.15 -4.09 9.20
N LYS A 59 -0.46 -3.42 10.17
CA LYS A 59 -0.62 -3.96 11.52
C LYS A 59 -1.71 -5.02 11.58
N LYS A 60 -1.55 -5.97 12.50
CA LYS A 60 -2.56 -6.97 12.79
C LYS A 60 -3.69 -6.34 13.59
N TRP A 61 -4.88 -6.93 13.48
CA TRP A 61 -6.06 -6.40 14.18
C TRP A 61 -5.87 -6.34 15.70
N GLU A 62 -5.22 -7.34 16.29
CA GLU A 62 -4.93 -7.38 17.73
C GLU A 62 -4.04 -6.20 18.13
N ASP A 63 -3.03 -5.90 17.33
CA ASP A 63 -2.10 -4.81 17.58
C ASP A 63 -2.81 -3.45 17.49
N ILE A 64 -3.71 -3.32 16.52
CA ILE A 64 -4.49 -2.10 16.37
C ILE A 64 -5.39 -1.89 17.58
N ALA A 65 -6.05 -2.93 18.05
CA ALA A 65 -6.90 -2.87 19.22
C ALA A 65 -6.12 -2.40 20.45
N VAL A 66 -4.94 -2.96 20.67
CA VAL A 66 -4.06 -2.57 21.78
C VAL A 66 -3.63 -1.10 21.65
N LYS A 67 -3.17 -0.72 20.47
CA LYS A 67 -2.68 0.65 20.24
C LYS A 67 -3.75 1.72 20.44
N MET A 68 -4.97 1.42 20.02
CA MET A 68 -6.07 2.37 20.11
C MET A 68 -6.84 2.28 21.43
N GLY A 69 -6.57 1.25 22.23
CA GLY A 69 -7.25 1.05 23.50
C GLY A 69 -8.71 0.63 23.34
N TYR A 70 -9.05 -0.07 22.28
CA TYR A 70 -10.40 -0.56 21.98
C TYR A 70 -10.45 -2.07 21.92
N THR A 71 -11.65 -2.64 22.06
CA THR A 71 -11.86 -4.07 21.86
C THR A 71 -11.72 -4.42 20.39
N TRP A 72 -11.45 -5.69 20.11
CA TRP A 72 -11.36 -6.19 18.75
C TRP A 72 -12.68 -5.95 17.99
N GLN A 73 -13.81 -6.18 18.63
CA GLN A 73 -15.13 -5.96 18.03
C GLN A 73 -15.35 -4.48 17.68
N HIS A 74 -14.94 -3.59 18.57
CA HIS A 74 -15.06 -2.15 18.33
C HIS A 74 -14.19 -1.72 17.15
N ILE A 75 -12.97 -2.25 17.07
CA ILE A 75 -12.07 -1.97 15.93
C ILE A 75 -12.72 -2.40 14.62
N HIS A 76 -13.34 -3.58 14.58
CA HIS A 76 -14.00 -4.05 13.36
C HIS A 76 -15.21 -3.22 12.99
N ARG A 77 -15.92 -2.68 13.97
CA ARG A 77 -17.03 -1.75 13.72
C ARG A 77 -16.51 -0.45 13.09
N ILE A 78 -15.45 0.11 13.67
CA ILE A 78 -14.82 1.31 13.13
C ILE A 78 -14.35 1.04 11.70
N HIS A 79 -13.73 -0.10 11.45
CA HIS A 79 -13.25 -0.50 10.13
C HIS A 79 -14.38 -0.57 9.11
N SER A 80 -15.51 -1.18 9.47
CA SER A 80 -16.67 -1.25 8.58
C SER A 80 -17.19 0.14 8.22
N ASN A 81 -17.30 1.02 9.20
CA ASN A 81 -17.75 2.40 8.99
C ASN A 81 -16.74 3.17 8.13
N ALA A 82 -15.45 2.97 8.39
CA ALA A 82 -14.39 3.61 7.63
C ALA A 82 -14.45 3.22 6.15
N LEU A 83 -14.68 1.94 5.86
CA LEU A 83 -14.78 1.47 4.48
C LEU A 83 -16.01 2.07 3.76
N GLU A 84 -17.11 2.24 4.46
CA GLU A 84 -18.28 2.91 3.88
C GLU A 84 -18.00 4.37 3.55
N ASN A 85 -17.24 5.05 4.39
CA ASN A 85 -16.90 6.46 4.21
C ASN A 85 -15.71 6.67 3.28
N PHE A 86 -14.93 5.61 3.04
CA PHE A 86 -13.78 5.65 2.15
C PHE A 86 -14.25 5.55 0.70
N LYS A 87 -14.11 6.64 -0.05
CA LYS A 87 -14.54 6.67 -1.46
C LYS A 87 -13.33 6.86 -2.36
N MET A 88 -13.24 5.98 -3.33
CA MET A 88 -12.17 6.00 -4.34
C MET A 88 -12.47 6.97 -5.48
#